data_d101148fc526d41dd1f82cb1f4bde071
#
_entry.id   d101148fc526d41dd1f82cb1f4bde071
#
_cell.length_a   1.000
_cell.length_b   1.000
_cell.length_c   1.000
_cell.angle_alpha   90.00
_cell.angle_beta   90.00
_cell.angle_gamma   90.00
#
_symmetry.space_group_name_H-M   'P 1'
#
loop_
_entity.id
_entity.type
_entity.pdbx_description
1 polymer ?
#
loop_
_entity_poly.entity_id
_entity_poly.type
_entity_poly.pdbx_seq_one_letter_code
_entity_poly.pdbx_strand_id
1 'polypeptide(L)'
;MAKKNAFYAQSGGVTAVINASACGVIETARGHKDKIGKIYAGRNGIIGALAEDLIDTGKDSAKAVAALRHTPSGAFGSCRFKLKGLEENRVQYERLIEVFKAHNIGYFFYNGGGDSADTCLKVSQISGKMGYPIQAIHIPKTVDNDLPITDCCPGFGSVAKYIAVSVREASFDVASMAKTSTKVFVVEVMGRHAGWIAAAGGLASDKNCELPIVILFPEIPFNKEKFLARVDELVKKHGYCSVVVSEGVKGEDGKFLSDQGLRDAFGHAQLGGVAPVVANMVREGLGYKFHWAVADYLQRAARHIASKTDVDQAYALGKAAVELALKGQNAVMPTVVRVSDKPYKWKVGVAPLGKVANVEKMMPRDFITKDGFGITEKCRAYLAPLIKGEDYPPYKDGLPQYVRLKNVAVPKKLVEFKL
;
A
#
# COMPACT_ATOMS: atom_id res chain seq x y z
N MET A 1 -23.94 21.82 -19.43
CA MET A 1 -22.98 22.41 -18.47
C MET A 1 -21.59 22.41 -19.08
N ALA A 2 -20.77 23.43 -18.81
CA ALA A 2 -19.38 23.48 -19.28
C ALA A 2 -18.60 22.29 -18.71
N LYS A 3 -17.74 21.67 -19.52
CA LYS A 3 -16.90 20.54 -19.11
C LYS A 3 -15.98 20.94 -17.96
N LYS A 4 -15.93 20.16 -16.89
CA LYS A 4 -14.98 20.32 -15.79
C LYS A 4 -13.72 19.52 -16.07
N ASN A 5 -12.59 20.02 -15.56
CA ASN A 5 -11.33 19.28 -15.55
C ASN A 5 -11.27 18.33 -14.34
N ALA A 6 -10.42 17.32 -14.45
CA ALA A 6 -10.13 16.40 -13.36
C ALA A 6 -8.73 16.69 -12.77
N PHE A 7 -8.60 16.46 -11.48
CA PHE A 7 -7.35 16.46 -10.76
C PHE A 7 -7.11 15.08 -10.14
N TYR A 8 -5.92 14.54 -10.33
CA TYR A 8 -5.46 13.28 -9.75
C TYR A 8 -4.22 13.52 -8.89
N ALA A 9 -4.12 12.90 -7.73
CA ALA A 9 -2.93 12.96 -6.90
C ALA A 9 -2.67 11.66 -6.16
N GLN A 10 -1.38 11.38 -5.91
CA GLN A 10 -0.87 10.24 -5.16
C GLN A 10 -0.46 10.67 -3.76
N SER A 11 -0.73 9.86 -2.75
CA SER A 11 -0.56 10.24 -1.35
C SER A 11 0.02 9.10 -0.50
N GLY A 12 0.92 9.47 0.39
CA GLY A 12 1.56 8.57 1.35
C GLY A 12 2.63 7.68 0.72
N GLY A 13 2.95 6.57 1.39
CA GLY A 13 3.86 5.55 0.87
C GLY A 13 3.34 4.96 -0.43
N VAL A 14 4.21 4.83 -1.43
CA VAL A 14 3.85 4.30 -2.75
C VAL A 14 3.84 2.76 -2.75
N THR A 15 3.26 2.16 -3.79
CA THR A 15 3.22 0.70 -3.99
C THR A 15 3.70 0.32 -5.39
N ALA A 16 3.92 -0.97 -5.61
CA ALA A 16 4.26 -1.49 -6.92
C ALA A 16 3.16 -1.25 -7.97
N VAL A 17 1.90 -1.01 -7.55
CA VAL A 17 0.73 -0.92 -8.44
C VAL A 17 0.00 0.43 -8.39
N ILE A 18 0.51 1.41 -7.64
CA ILE A 18 -0.16 2.72 -7.53
C ILE A 18 -0.31 3.41 -8.90
N ASN A 19 0.64 3.20 -9.81
CA ASN A 19 0.57 3.73 -11.16
C ASN A 19 -0.41 2.96 -12.07
N ALA A 20 -0.76 1.72 -11.75
CA ALA A 20 -1.85 1.03 -12.44
C ALA A 20 -3.20 1.70 -12.14
N SER A 21 -3.42 2.15 -10.90
CA SER A 21 -4.58 3.00 -10.56
C SER A 21 -4.57 4.32 -11.32
N ALA A 22 -3.42 5.00 -11.39
CA ALA A 22 -3.26 6.23 -12.17
C ALA A 22 -3.58 6.02 -13.65
N CYS A 23 -3.10 4.91 -14.24
CA CYS A 23 -3.41 4.51 -15.61
C CYS A 23 -4.93 4.36 -15.81
N GLY A 24 -5.61 3.63 -14.91
CA GLY A 24 -7.06 3.45 -14.95
C GLY A 24 -7.82 4.77 -14.91
N VAL A 25 -7.41 5.72 -14.06
CA VAL A 25 -8.00 7.06 -14.00
C VAL A 25 -7.81 7.82 -15.32
N ILE A 26 -6.56 7.91 -15.79
CA ILE A 26 -6.22 8.76 -16.94
C ILE A 26 -6.84 8.21 -18.23
N GLU A 27 -6.75 6.90 -18.48
CA GLU A 27 -7.34 6.27 -19.67
C GLU A 27 -8.85 6.42 -19.70
N THR A 28 -9.52 6.15 -18.57
CA THR A 28 -10.98 6.25 -18.48
C THR A 28 -11.44 7.68 -18.68
N ALA A 29 -10.81 8.65 -18.01
CA ALA A 29 -11.19 10.05 -18.17
C ALA A 29 -10.91 10.57 -19.59
N ARG A 30 -9.84 10.13 -20.26
CA ARG A 30 -9.59 10.41 -21.68
C ARG A 30 -10.65 9.81 -22.62
N GLY A 31 -11.26 8.69 -22.22
CA GLY A 31 -12.40 8.09 -22.95
C GLY A 31 -13.69 8.91 -22.88
N HIS A 32 -13.84 9.78 -21.86
CA HIS A 32 -15.03 10.59 -21.63
C HIS A 32 -14.81 12.08 -21.92
N LYS A 33 -14.22 12.40 -23.06
CA LYS A 33 -13.95 13.80 -23.49
C LYS A 33 -15.19 14.68 -23.64
N ASP A 34 -16.36 14.06 -23.74
CA ASP A 34 -17.66 14.75 -23.72
C ASP A 34 -17.99 15.37 -22.35
N LYS A 35 -17.52 14.77 -21.25
CA LYS A 35 -17.82 15.16 -19.86
C LYS A 35 -16.62 15.75 -19.12
N ILE A 36 -15.42 15.19 -19.31
CA ILE A 36 -14.17 15.63 -18.67
C ILE A 36 -13.33 16.38 -19.70
N GLY A 37 -12.87 17.58 -19.33
CA GLY A 37 -11.98 18.38 -20.17
C GLY A 37 -10.56 17.86 -20.15
N LYS A 38 -9.71 18.43 -19.33
CA LYS A 38 -8.34 18.00 -19.10
C LYS A 38 -8.22 17.18 -17.82
N ILE A 39 -7.15 16.38 -17.73
CA ILE A 39 -6.77 15.69 -16.53
C ILE A 39 -5.42 16.23 -16.10
N TYR A 40 -5.40 16.86 -14.96
CA TYR A 40 -4.19 17.35 -14.31
C TYR A 40 -3.76 16.38 -13.21
N ALA A 41 -2.46 16.20 -13.01
CA ALA A 41 -1.93 15.55 -11.84
C ALA A 41 -1.23 16.56 -10.93
N GLY A 42 -1.35 16.40 -9.62
CA GLY A 42 -0.61 17.19 -8.64
C GLY A 42 0.81 16.68 -8.52
N ARG A 43 1.82 17.53 -8.77
CA ARG A 43 3.22 17.16 -8.49
C ARG A 43 3.39 17.03 -6.98
N ASN A 44 3.88 15.86 -6.56
CA ASN A 44 4.02 15.52 -5.14
C ASN A 44 2.69 15.59 -4.37
N GLY A 45 1.62 15.04 -4.93
CA GLY A 45 0.35 14.90 -4.23
C GLY A 45 -0.43 16.19 -4.06
N ILE A 46 -1.04 16.35 -2.87
CA ILE A 46 -1.87 17.53 -2.55
C ILE A 46 -1.03 18.81 -2.44
N ILE A 47 0.26 18.70 -2.12
CA ILE A 47 1.19 19.83 -2.10
C ILE A 47 1.23 20.51 -3.46
N GLY A 48 1.24 19.71 -4.54
CA GLY A 48 1.17 20.24 -5.90
C GLY A 48 -0.12 21.04 -6.19
N ALA A 49 -1.25 20.64 -5.60
CA ALA A 49 -2.47 21.42 -5.71
C ALA A 49 -2.35 22.75 -4.96
N LEU A 50 -1.84 22.75 -3.73
CA LEU A 50 -1.66 23.96 -2.92
C LEU A 50 -0.67 24.95 -3.55
N ALA A 51 0.45 24.44 -4.08
CA ALA A 51 1.48 25.25 -4.75
C ALA A 51 1.12 25.61 -6.21
N GLU A 52 -0.04 25.15 -6.70
CA GLU A 52 -0.43 25.27 -8.13
C GLU A 52 0.63 24.65 -9.07
N ASP A 53 1.30 23.57 -8.63
CA ASP A 53 2.23 22.79 -9.44
C ASP A 53 1.51 21.58 -10.05
N LEU A 54 0.78 21.87 -11.13
CA LEU A 54 -0.05 20.92 -11.83
C LEU A 54 0.68 20.39 -13.07
N ILE A 55 0.47 19.12 -13.38
CA ILE A 55 1.03 18.41 -14.54
C ILE A 55 -0.12 18.16 -15.54
N ASP A 56 0.06 18.58 -16.80
CA ASP A 56 -0.89 18.25 -17.87
C ASP A 56 -0.61 16.84 -18.40
N THR A 57 -1.36 15.85 -17.91
CA THR A 57 -1.22 14.45 -18.35
C THR A 57 -1.55 14.28 -19.83
N GLY A 58 -2.28 15.21 -20.46
CA GLY A 58 -2.62 15.20 -21.89
C GLY A 58 -1.40 15.35 -22.81
N LYS A 59 -0.24 15.72 -22.26
CA LYS A 59 1.03 15.84 -23.01
C LYS A 59 1.77 14.51 -23.16
N ASP A 60 1.33 13.48 -22.47
CA ASP A 60 1.86 12.14 -22.60
C ASP A 60 1.03 11.30 -23.58
N SER A 61 1.71 10.48 -24.38
CA SER A 61 1.06 9.59 -25.37
C SER A 61 0.23 8.51 -24.66
N ALA A 62 -0.75 7.93 -25.37
CA ALA A 62 -1.52 6.79 -24.88
C ALA A 62 -0.61 5.61 -24.50
N LYS A 63 0.43 5.34 -25.29
CA LYS A 63 1.43 4.30 -25.01
C LYS A 63 2.19 4.57 -23.70
N ALA A 64 2.58 5.83 -23.42
CA ALA A 64 3.26 6.19 -22.18
C ALA A 64 2.34 6.04 -20.96
N VAL A 65 1.06 6.41 -21.09
CA VAL A 65 0.06 6.21 -20.02
C VAL A 65 -0.20 4.73 -19.77
N ALA A 66 -0.38 3.92 -20.81
CA ALA A 66 -0.54 2.46 -20.67
C ALA A 66 0.66 1.80 -19.96
N ALA A 67 1.89 2.27 -20.24
CA ALA A 67 3.10 1.76 -19.61
C ALA A 67 3.19 2.06 -18.09
N LEU A 68 2.36 2.96 -17.56
CA LEU A 68 2.23 3.17 -16.11
C LEU A 68 1.81 1.89 -15.36
N ARG A 69 1.05 0.99 -16.00
CA ARG A 69 0.68 -0.30 -15.39
C ARG A 69 1.89 -1.12 -14.95
N HIS A 70 3.03 -0.97 -15.62
CA HIS A 70 4.25 -1.70 -15.35
C HIS A 70 5.31 -0.88 -14.59
N THR A 71 5.02 0.37 -14.26
CA THR A 71 5.98 1.30 -13.65
C THR A 71 5.73 1.41 -12.14
N PRO A 72 6.73 1.11 -11.30
CA PRO A 72 6.61 1.22 -9.84
C PRO A 72 6.57 2.67 -9.37
N SER A 73 6.28 2.86 -8.09
CA SER A 73 6.32 4.14 -7.38
C SER A 73 5.29 5.15 -7.89
N GLY A 74 5.42 6.41 -7.50
CA GLY A 74 4.50 7.49 -7.89
C GLY A 74 4.98 8.26 -9.11
N ALA A 75 4.36 8.08 -10.27
CA ALA A 75 4.78 8.75 -11.53
C ALA A 75 4.68 10.28 -11.47
N PHE A 76 3.83 10.81 -10.59
CA PHE A 76 3.64 12.25 -10.37
C PHE A 76 4.25 12.74 -9.05
N GLY A 77 4.97 11.87 -8.35
CA GLY A 77 5.39 12.09 -6.98
C GLY A 77 4.25 11.87 -5.98
N SER A 78 4.62 11.74 -4.72
CA SER A 78 3.71 11.55 -3.59
C SER A 78 4.16 12.40 -2.42
N CYS A 79 3.29 12.67 -1.45
CA CYS A 79 3.67 13.40 -0.23
C CYS A 79 3.04 12.77 1.01
N ARG A 80 3.71 12.97 2.13
CA ARG A 80 3.17 12.74 3.48
C ARG A 80 2.74 14.09 4.05
N PHE A 81 1.54 14.53 3.63
CA PHE A 81 0.96 15.80 4.05
C PHE A 81 -0.50 15.61 4.43
N LYS A 82 -0.87 15.97 5.66
CA LYS A 82 -2.21 15.83 6.20
C LYS A 82 -2.87 17.19 6.32
N LEU A 83 -3.93 17.41 5.58
CA LEU A 83 -4.84 18.53 5.83
C LEU A 83 -5.61 18.24 7.13
N LYS A 84 -5.39 19.06 8.12
CA LYS A 84 -6.11 19.01 9.39
C LYS A 84 -7.55 19.48 9.24
N GLY A 85 -8.25 19.74 10.34
CA GLY A 85 -9.59 20.31 10.32
C GLY A 85 -9.66 21.69 9.69
N LEU A 86 -10.89 22.13 9.29
CA LEU A 86 -11.08 23.45 8.65
C LEU A 86 -10.58 24.59 9.54
N GLU A 87 -10.84 24.51 10.84
CA GLU A 87 -10.44 25.55 11.82
C GLU A 87 -8.91 25.76 11.87
N GLU A 88 -8.15 24.65 11.77
CA GLU A 88 -6.69 24.72 11.83
C GLU A 88 -6.04 25.04 10.47
N ASN A 89 -6.66 24.64 9.37
CA ASN A 89 -6.07 24.73 8.02
C ASN A 89 -6.95 25.51 7.03
N ARG A 90 -7.76 26.44 7.49
CA ARG A 90 -8.70 27.21 6.65
C ARG A 90 -8.04 27.80 5.41
N VAL A 91 -6.91 28.45 5.58
CA VAL A 91 -6.18 29.10 4.47
C VAL A 91 -5.75 28.09 3.39
N GLN A 92 -5.35 26.88 3.79
CA GLN A 92 -4.98 25.83 2.83
C GLN A 92 -6.20 25.30 2.07
N TYR A 93 -7.37 25.18 2.71
CA TYR A 93 -8.60 24.80 2.01
C TYR A 93 -9.08 25.92 1.06
N GLU A 94 -9.01 27.17 1.49
CA GLU A 94 -9.31 28.32 0.64
C GLU A 94 -8.41 28.32 -0.59
N ARG A 95 -7.10 28.13 -0.39
CA ARG A 95 -6.12 28.02 -1.48
C ARG A 95 -6.42 26.88 -2.43
N LEU A 96 -6.73 25.68 -1.90
CA LEU A 96 -7.06 24.52 -2.70
C LEU A 96 -8.26 24.78 -3.61
N ILE A 97 -9.34 25.35 -3.07
CA ILE A 97 -10.55 25.69 -3.82
C ILE A 97 -10.27 26.80 -4.85
N GLU A 98 -9.43 27.79 -4.51
CA GLU A 98 -9.00 28.83 -5.42
C GLU A 98 -8.27 28.26 -6.65
N VAL A 99 -7.30 27.36 -6.45
CA VAL A 99 -6.60 26.66 -7.52
C VAL A 99 -7.57 25.83 -8.36
N PHE A 100 -8.50 25.12 -7.73
CA PHE A 100 -9.48 24.33 -8.44
C PHE A 100 -10.44 25.19 -9.28
N LYS A 101 -10.86 26.34 -8.78
CA LYS A 101 -11.64 27.33 -9.56
C LYS A 101 -10.84 27.86 -10.74
N ALA A 102 -9.60 28.30 -10.52
CA ALA A 102 -8.73 28.87 -11.54
C ALA A 102 -8.48 27.89 -12.71
N HIS A 103 -8.37 26.61 -12.42
CA HIS A 103 -8.15 25.55 -13.41
C HIS A 103 -9.43 24.80 -13.82
N ASN A 104 -10.60 25.28 -13.44
CA ASN A 104 -11.90 24.67 -13.74
C ASN A 104 -11.98 23.18 -13.35
N ILE A 105 -11.36 22.79 -12.22
CA ILE A 105 -11.36 21.43 -11.71
C ILE A 105 -12.68 21.18 -10.96
N GLY A 106 -13.40 20.13 -11.36
CA GLY A 106 -14.64 19.70 -10.71
C GLY A 106 -14.62 18.26 -10.23
N TYR A 107 -13.56 17.51 -10.57
CA TYR A 107 -13.35 16.13 -10.15
C TYR A 107 -12.01 16.01 -9.44
N PHE A 108 -12.02 15.43 -8.24
CA PHE A 108 -10.85 15.23 -7.40
C PHE A 108 -10.67 13.74 -7.13
N PHE A 109 -9.62 13.14 -7.70
CA PHE A 109 -9.25 11.74 -7.53
C PHE A 109 -8.01 11.64 -6.66
N TYR A 110 -8.15 11.13 -5.44
CA TYR A 110 -7.06 11.09 -4.47
C TYR A 110 -6.69 9.66 -4.11
N ASN A 111 -5.52 9.21 -4.56
CA ASN A 111 -5.06 7.84 -4.43
C ASN A 111 -4.14 7.68 -3.21
N GLY A 112 -4.61 6.99 -2.17
CA GLY A 112 -3.87 6.89 -0.92
C GLY A 112 -4.47 5.98 0.13
N GLY A 113 -3.94 6.06 1.37
CA GLY A 113 -4.37 5.31 2.54
C GLY A 113 -5.46 6.02 3.36
N GLY A 114 -5.58 5.65 4.64
CA GLY A 114 -6.62 6.17 5.55
C GLY A 114 -6.61 7.68 5.73
N ASP A 115 -5.44 8.30 5.94
CA ASP A 115 -5.32 9.77 6.03
C ASP A 115 -5.72 10.48 4.73
N SER A 116 -5.50 9.81 3.59
CA SER A 116 -5.91 10.34 2.28
C SER A 116 -7.42 10.24 2.08
N ALA A 117 -8.05 9.20 2.63
CA ALA A 117 -9.51 9.07 2.65
C ALA A 117 -10.14 10.19 3.48
N ASP A 118 -9.58 10.51 4.64
CA ASP A 118 -10.00 11.61 5.50
C ASP A 118 -9.85 12.97 4.78
N THR A 119 -8.70 13.22 4.14
CA THR A 119 -8.49 14.41 3.33
C THR A 119 -9.50 14.53 2.19
N CYS A 120 -9.77 13.44 1.48
CA CYS A 120 -10.74 13.39 0.39
C CYS A 120 -12.16 13.71 0.88
N LEU A 121 -12.57 13.17 2.02
CA LEU A 121 -13.84 13.45 2.68
C LEU A 121 -13.97 14.95 3.03
N LYS A 122 -12.94 15.52 3.65
CA LYS A 122 -12.90 16.93 4.03
C LYS A 122 -12.99 17.85 2.80
N VAL A 123 -12.24 17.57 1.74
CA VAL A 123 -12.32 18.33 0.47
C VAL A 123 -13.73 18.30 -0.09
N SER A 124 -14.39 17.14 -0.10
CA SER A 124 -15.79 17.01 -0.53
C SER A 124 -16.73 17.92 0.25
N GLN A 125 -16.63 17.90 1.59
CA GLN A 125 -17.51 18.66 2.47
C GLN A 125 -17.26 20.17 2.40
N ILE A 126 -16.00 20.57 2.41
CA ILE A 126 -15.58 21.97 2.49
C ILE A 126 -15.81 22.67 1.14
N SER A 127 -15.56 22.00 0.02
CA SER A 127 -15.78 22.56 -1.32
C SER A 127 -17.23 23.02 -1.53
N GLY A 128 -18.21 22.23 -1.04
CA GLY A 128 -19.62 22.60 -1.05
C GLY A 128 -19.92 23.84 -0.20
N LYS A 129 -19.40 23.87 1.04
CA LYS A 129 -19.57 25.02 1.95
C LYS A 129 -18.94 26.31 1.41
N MET A 130 -17.88 26.21 0.61
CA MET A 130 -17.19 27.32 -0.04
C MET A 130 -17.80 27.71 -1.40
N GLY A 131 -18.97 27.19 -1.75
CA GLY A 131 -19.69 27.53 -2.98
C GLY A 131 -19.04 27.00 -4.28
N TYR A 132 -18.16 26.00 -4.19
CA TYR A 132 -17.56 25.35 -5.35
C TYR A 132 -17.56 23.83 -5.15
N PRO A 133 -18.71 23.18 -5.28
CA PRO A 133 -18.81 21.74 -5.03
C PRO A 133 -17.95 20.93 -6.00
N ILE A 134 -17.15 20.01 -5.47
CA ILE A 134 -16.24 19.14 -6.19
C ILE A 134 -16.63 17.69 -5.91
N GLN A 135 -16.66 16.86 -6.94
CA GLN A 135 -16.83 15.42 -6.78
C GLN A 135 -15.48 14.80 -6.38
N ALA A 136 -15.36 14.41 -5.13
CA ALA A 136 -14.17 13.84 -4.53
C ALA A 136 -14.31 12.32 -4.38
N ILE A 137 -13.45 11.58 -5.05
CA ILE A 137 -13.39 10.12 -5.03
C ILE A 137 -12.02 9.70 -4.51
N HIS A 138 -12.00 8.95 -3.43
CA HIS A 138 -10.78 8.33 -2.92
C HIS A 138 -10.50 7.02 -3.65
N ILE A 139 -9.26 6.79 -4.06
CA ILE A 139 -8.82 5.53 -4.66
C ILE A 139 -7.96 4.80 -3.65
N PRO A 140 -8.36 3.58 -3.22
CA PRO A 140 -7.65 2.88 -2.17
C PRO A 140 -6.25 2.46 -2.62
N LYS A 141 -5.27 2.66 -1.76
CA LYS A 141 -3.89 2.24 -1.93
C LYS A 141 -3.23 2.13 -0.55
N THR A 142 -2.76 0.94 -0.19
CA THR A 142 -1.83 0.70 0.90
C THR A 142 -1.28 -0.72 0.82
N VAL A 143 -0.02 -0.91 1.20
CA VAL A 143 0.57 -2.25 1.37
C VAL A 143 0.09 -2.91 2.66
N ASP A 144 -0.37 -2.12 3.64
CA ASP A 144 -0.75 -2.59 4.98
C ASP A 144 -2.11 -3.31 5.01
N ASN A 145 -2.89 -3.25 3.91
CA ASN A 145 -4.22 -3.87 3.79
C ASN A 145 -5.22 -3.44 4.88
N ASP A 146 -5.09 -2.22 5.38
CA ASP A 146 -5.75 -1.70 6.57
C ASP A 146 -7.00 -0.85 6.31
N LEU A 147 -7.37 -0.60 5.05
CA LEU A 147 -8.61 0.12 4.75
C LEU A 147 -9.84 -0.79 4.92
N PRO A 148 -10.89 -0.33 5.63
CA PRO A 148 -12.11 -1.10 5.84
C PRO A 148 -12.99 -1.16 4.59
N ILE A 149 -14.01 -2.04 4.63
CA ILE A 149 -15.06 -2.21 3.59
C ILE A 149 -14.51 -2.65 2.21
N THR A 150 -13.24 -2.89 2.07
CA THR A 150 -12.65 -3.52 0.89
C THR A 150 -12.04 -4.86 1.27
N ASP A 151 -12.18 -5.88 0.41
CA ASP A 151 -11.58 -7.20 0.65
C ASP A 151 -10.06 -7.08 0.81
N CYS A 152 -9.42 -6.41 -0.14
CA CYS A 152 -8.00 -6.10 -0.07
C CYS A 152 -7.72 -4.71 -0.65
N CYS A 153 -6.55 -4.17 -0.31
CA CYS A 153 -6.09 -2.87 -0.79
C CYS A 153 -5.08 -3.06 -1.93
N PRO A 154 -5.19 -2.33 -3.05
CA PRO A 154 -4.15 -2.35 -4.08
C PRO A 154 -2.77 -1.97 -3.53
N GLY A 155 -1.79 -2.82 -3.82
CA GLY A 155 -0.45 -2.80 -3.25
C GLY A 155 -0.17 -3.99 -2.33
N PHE A 156 -1.19 -4.46 -1.59
CA PHE A 156 -1.04 -5.58 -0.66
C PHE A 156 -0.76 -6.90 -1.39
N GLY A 157 -1.49 -7.25 -2.45
CA GLY A 157 -1.29 -8.51 -3.16
C GLY A 157 0.12 -8.67 -3.71
N SER A 158 0.72 -7.59 -4.18
CA SER A 158 2.10 -7.58 -4.70
C SER A 158 3.13 -7.67 -3.59
N VAL A 159 2.98 -6.95 -2.48
CA VAL A 159 3.91 -7.10 -1.33
C VAL A 159 3.79 -8.48 -0.71
N ALA A 160 2.58 -9.03 -0.61
CA ALA A 160 2.36 -10.40 -0.13
C ALA A 160 3.08 -11.43 -0.99
N LYS A 161 3.05 -11.29 -2.32
CA LYS A 161 3.79 -12.14 -3.25
C LYS A 161 5.30 -12.01 -3.05
N TYR A 162 5.82 -10.78 -2.97
CA TYR A 162 7.22 -10.51 -2.74
C TYR A 162 7.72 -11.19 -1.46
N ILE A 163 7.01 -11.02 -0.35
CA ILE A 163 7.41 -11.61 0.95
C ILE A 163 7.32 -13.13 0.91
N ALA A 164 6.25 -13.70 0.36
CA ALA A 164 6.11 -15.15 0.25
C ALA A 164 7.25 -15.78 -0.57
N VAL A 165 7.62 -15.18 -1.69
CA VAL A 165 8.74 -15.66 -2.54
C VAL A 165 10.07 -15.46 -1.84
N SER A 166 10.36 -14.29 -1.31
CA SER A 166 11.63 -13.99 -0.63
C SER A 166 11.88 -14.90 0.58
N VAL A 167 10.84 -15.16 1.40
CA VAL A 167 10.93 -16.07 2.54
C VAL A 167 11.17 -17.50 2.07
N ARG A 168 10.52 -17.95 0.99
CA ARG A 168 10.72 -19.29 0.43
C ARG A 168 12.15 -19.48 -0.06
N GLU A 169 12.67 -18.57 -0.86
CA GLU A 169 14.03 -18.62 -1.41
C GLU A 169 15.08 -18.53 -0.32
N ALA A 170 14.93 -17.60 0.63
CA ALA A 170 15.84 -17.51 1.78
C ALA A 170 15.82 -18.76 2.67
N SER A 171 14.65 -19.41 2.81
CA SER A 171 14.55 -20.68 3.57
C SER A 171 15.32 -21.81 2.89
N PHE A 172 15.32 -21.88 1.55
CA PHE A 172 16.12 -22.84 0.82
C PHE A 172 17.62 -22.59 0.96
N ASP A 173 18.04 -21.32 0.92
CA ASP A 173 19.45 -20.96 1.13
C ASP A 173 19.91 -21.39 2.54
N VAL A 174 19.18 -21.02 3.58
CA VAL A 174 19.50 -21.41 4.96
C VAL A 174 19.51 -22.93 5.12
N ALA A 175 18.50 -23.63 4.58
CA ALA A 175 18.45 -25.11 4.63
C ALA A 175 19.71 -25.76 4.03
N SER A 176 20.24 -25.20 2.93
CA SER A 176 21.37 -25.74 2.20
C SER A 176 22.68 -25.75 3.03
N MET A 177 22.82 -24.81 3.96
CA MET A 177 24.04 -24.66 4.77
C MET A 177 23.83 -24.87 6.28
N ALA A 178 22.62 -25.18 6.71
CA ALA A 178 22.24 -25.24 8.12
C ALA A 178 23.06 -26.25 8.94
N LYS A 179 23.59 -27.32 8.32
CA LYS A 179 24.38 -28.33 9.03
C LYS A 179 25.62 -27.76 9.70
N THR A 180 26.30 -26.84 9.05
CA THR A 180 27.60 -26.28 9.50
C THR A 180 27.64 -24.79 9.70
N SER A 181 26.56 -24.05 9.38
CA SER A 181 26.55 -22.62 9.41
C SER A 181 25.25 -22.06 10.02
N THR A 182 24.59 -21.12 9.34
CA THR A 182 23.40 -20.39 9.80
C THR A 182 22.23 -21.32 10.07
N LYS A 183 21.63 -21.18 11.25
CA LYS A 183 20.45 -21.94 11.68
C LYS A 183 19.16 -21.12 11.57
N VAL A 184 19.25 -19.80 11.72
CA VAL A 184 18.08 -18.94 11.77
C VAL A 184 18.25 -17.75 10.84
N PHE A 185 17.25 -17.50 10.01
CA PHE A 185 17.15 -16.30 9.19
C PHE A 185 15.93 -15.48 9.63
N VAL A 186 16.12 -14.20 9.87
CA VAL A 186 15.06 -13.29 10.31
C VAL A 186 14.81 -12.25 9.22
N VAL A 187 13.57 -12.11 8.75
CA VAL A 187 13.18 -11.07 7.81
C VAL A 187 12.16 -10.14 8.44
N GLU A 188 12.49 -8.84 8.46
CA GLU A 188 11.59 -7.78 8.91
C GLU A 188 10.74 -7.28 7.76
N VAL A 189 9.43 -7.13 8.03
CA VAL A 189 8.44 -6.62 7.08
C VAL A 189 7.68 -5.45 7.64
N MET A 190 7.11 -4.62 6.78
CA MET A 190 6.21 -3.54 7.17
C MET A 190 4.93 -4.10 7.79
N GLY A 191 4.24 -3.26 8.55
CA GLY A 191 2.98 -3.57 9.23
C GLY A 191 2.98 -3.06 10.66
N ARG A 192 2.71 -1.77 10.85
CA ARG A 192 2.77 -1.13 12.18
C ARG A 192 1.70 -1.64 13.14
N HIS A 193 0.45 -1.74 12.68
CA HIS A 193 -0.68 -2.07 13.53
C HIS A 193 -1.30 -3.42 13.21
N ALA A 194 -1.19 -3.89 11.95
CA ALA A 194 -1.76 -5.12 11.49
C ALA A 194 -0.73 -6.00 10.76
N GLY A 195 -0.73 -7.28 11.07
CA GLY A 195 0.25 -8.26 10.62
C GLY A 195 -0.04 -8.88 9.24
N TRP A 196 -0.80 -8.23 8.37
CA TRP A 196 -1.18 -8.76 7.06
C TRP A 196 0.03 -9.14 6.19
N ILE A 197 1.06 -8.30 6.17
CA ILE A 197 2.28 -8.58 5.38
C ILE A 197 3.08 -9.72 6.02
N ALA A 198 3.21 -9.73 7.34
CA ALA A 198 3.87 -10.83 8.04
C ALA A 198 3.16 -12.17 7.80
N ALA A 199 1.81 -12.17 7.85
CA ALA A 199 0.99 -13.33 7.53
C ALA A 199 1.28 -13.90 6.13
N ALA A 200 1.55 -13.04 5.14
CA ALA A 200 1.89 -13.46 3.79
C ALA A 200 3.18 -14.30 3.74
N GLY A 201 4.11 -14.11 4.67
CA GLY A 201 5.28 -14.98 4.83
C GLY A 201 4.92 -16.44 5.06
N GLY A 202 3.76 -16.72 5.67
CA GLY A 202 3.25 -18.09 5.85
C GLY A 202 2.87 -18.79 4.54
N LEU A 203 2.67 -18.06 3.44
CA LEU A 203 2.45 -18.64 2.12
C LEU A 203 3.73 -19.26 1.53
N ALA A 204 4.90 -18.93 2.06
CA ALA A 204 6.17 -19.53 1.63
C ALA A 204 6.19 -21.04 1.82
N SER A 205 5.50 -21.56 2.83
CA SER A 205 5.32 -22.98 3.11
C SER A 205 3.97 -23.47 2.59
N ASP A 206 3.97 -24.65 1.95
CA ASP A 206 2.74 -25.30 1.49
C ASP A 206 2.87 -26.84 1.60
N LYS A 207 1.83 -27.59 1.18
CA LYS A 207 1.79 -29.07 1.28
C LYS A 207 2.88 -29.77 0.50
N ASN A 208 3.42 -29.14 -0.56
CA ASN A 208 4.47 -29.69 -1.41
C ASN A 208 5.87 -29.22 -0.99
N CYS A 209 5.94 -28.20 -0.14
CA CYS A 209 7.16 -27.57 0.32
C CYS A 209 6.95 -27.07 1.76
N GLU A 210 7.09 -27.97 2.72
CA GLU A 210 6.99 -27.64 4.14
C GLU A 210 8.28 -26.95 4.61
N LEU A 211 8.15 -25.72 5.12
CA LEU A 211 9.26 -24.92 5.62
C LEU A 211 9.01 -24.54 7.09
N PRO A 212 10.06 -24.60 7.95
CA PRO A 212 9.95 -24.23 9.36
C PRO A 212 9.94 -22.70 9.50
N ILE A 213 8.75 -22.13 9.55
CA ILE A 213 8.54 -20.68 9.61
C ILE A 213 7.89 -20.31 10.95
N VAL A 214 8.43 -19.27 11.58
CA VAL A 214 7.85 -18.57 12.73
C VAL A 214 7.44 -17.16 12.26
N ILE A 215 6.22 -16.75 12.59
CA ILE A 215 5.72 -15.41 12.25
C ILE A 215 5.42 -14.66 13.55
N LEU A 216 5.94 -13.43 13.65
CA LEU A 216 5.69 -12.54 14.77
C LEU A 216 4.77 -11.41 14.33
N PHE A 217 3.59 -11.35 14.95
CA PHE A 217 2.49 -10.47 14.58
C PHE A 217 2.33 -9.30 15.56
N PRO A 218 1.94 -8.09 15.09
CA PRO A 218 1.59 -6.97 15.98
C PRO A 218 0.40 -7.27 16.88
N GLU A 219 -0.50 -8.18 16.45
CA GLU A 219 -1.71 -8.58 17.18
C GLU A 219 -1.44 -9.50 18.37
N ILE A 220 -0.22 -10.04 18.46
CA ILE A 220 0.15 -10.98 19.52
C ILE A 220 1.25 -10.34 20.39
N PRO A 221 1.01 -10.12 21.69
CA PRO A 221 2.07 -9.68 22.59
C PRO A 221 3.27 -10.63 22.53
N PHE A 222 4.44 -10.07 22.26
CA PHE A 222 5.66 -10.86 22.11
C PHE A 222 6.12 -11.39 23.47
N ASN A 223 6.31 -12.71 23.54
CA ASN A 223 6.89 -13.40 24.67
C ASN A 223 8.17 -14.09 24.25
N LYS A 224 9.30 -13.65 24.84
CA LYS A 224 10.66 -14.10 24.48
C LYS A 224 10.86 -15.60 24.69
N GLU A 225 10.38 -16.14 25.82
CA GLU A 225 10.57 -17.56 26.15
C GLU A 225 9.82 -18.46 25.19
N LYS A 226 8.55 -18.15 24.90
CA LYS A 226 7.75 -18.92 23.93
C LYS A 226 8.35 -18.86 22.53
N PHE A 227 8.83 -17.67 22.12
CA PHE A 227 9.49 -17.50 20.83
C PHE A 227 10.75 -18.36 20.73
N LEU A 228 11.66 -18.29 21.72
CA LEU A 228 12.88 -19.06 21.73
C LEU A 228 12.59 -20.56 21.75
N ALA A 229 11.63 -21.02 22.56
CA ALA A 229 11.22 -22.43 22.60
C ALA A 229 10.72 -22.91 21.22
N ARG A 230 9.92 -22.09 20.51
CA ARG A 230 9.42 -22.43 19.17
C ARG A 230 10.53 -22.49 18.14
N VAL A 231 11.47 -21.53 18.15
CA VAL A 231 12.64 -21.56 17.26
C VAL A 231 13.50 -22.78 17.52
N ASP A 232 13.79 -23.10 18.79
CA ASP A 232 14.60 -24.26 19.17
C ASP A 232 13.97 -25.60 18.74
N GLU A 233 12.64 -25.74 18.93
CA GLU A 233 11.86 -26.88 18.45
C GLU A 233 12.05 -27.10 16.95
N LEU A 234 11.88 -26.03 16.16
CA LEU A 234 11.96 -26.10 14.70
C LEU A 234 13.38 -26.36 14.22
N VAL A 235 14.39 -25.74 14.84
CA VAL A 235 15.80 -26.00 14.51
C VAL A 235 16.20 -27.42 14.84
N LYS A 236 15.79 -28.00 15.98
CA LYS A 236 16.02 -29.37 16.33
C LYS A 236 15.36 -30.36 15.36
N LYS A 237 14.16 -30.06 14.91
CA LYS A 237 13.38 -30.92 14.00
C LYS A 237 13.87 -30.84 12.55
N HIS A 238 14.14 -29.62 12.04
CA HIS A 238 14.39 -29.38 10.62
C HIS A 238 15.83 -28.97 10.30
N GLY A 239 16.64 -28.69 11.31
CA GLY A 239 18.00 -28.19 11.17
C GLY A 239 18.10 -26.65 11.05
N TYR A 240 17.00 -25.95 10.78
CA TYR A 240 16.95 -24.51 10.62
C TYR A 240 15.55 -23.95 10.91
N CYS A 241 15.44 -22.61 10.92
CA CYS A 241 14.17 -21.91 11.05
C CYS A 241 14.24 -20.55 10.35
N SER A 242 13.18 -20.16 9.66
CA SER A 242 12.98 -18.80 9.13
C SER A 242 11.98 -18.06 10.00
N VAL A 243 12.28 -16.80 10.33
CA VAL A 243 11.42 -15.94 11.14
C VAL A 243 10.98 -14.76 10.29
N VAL A 244 9.68 -14.52 10.21
CA VAL A 244 9.09 -13.31 9.62
C VAL A 244 8.60 -12.42 10.75
N VAL A 245 9.13 -11.22 10.88
CA VAL A 245 8.75 -10.31 11.97
C VAL A 245 8.19 -9.02 11.42
N SER A 246 6.99 -8.64 11.88
CA SER A 246 6.44 -7.32 11.59
C SER A 246 7.15 -6.24 12.40
N GLU A 247 7.46 -5.10 11.77
CA GLU A 247 8.01 -3.92 12.46
C GLU A 247 7.17 -3.45 13.66
N GLY A 248 5.87 -3.76 13.63
CA GLY A 248 4.89 -3.36 14.63
C GLY A 248 4.76 -4.31 15.82
N VAL A 249 5.62 -5.31 15.96
CA VAL A 249 5.58 -6.23 17.10
C VAL A 249 5.84 -5.49 18.42
N LYS A 250 4.99 -5.77 19.42
CA LYS A 250 5.04 -5.16 20.75
C LYS A 250 5.31 -6.21 21.81
N GLY A 251 6.04 -5.81 22.85
CA GLY A 251 6.18 -6.59 24.06
C GLY A 251 4.87 -6.69 24.86
N GLU A 252 4.89 -7.46 25.94
CA GLU A 252 3.75 -7.58 26.87
C GLU A 252 3.43 -6.24 27.57
N ASP A 253 4.39 -5.32 27.61
CA ASP A 253 4.23 -3.93 28.11
C ASP A 253 3.55 -2.99 27.08
N GLY A 254 3.21 -3.49 25.91
CA GLY A 254 2.58 -2.74 24.82
C GLY A 254 3.51 -1.81 24.04
N LYS A 255 4.81 -1.78 24.34
CA LYS A 255 5.80 -0.99 23.62
C LYS A 255 6.32 -1.76 22.41
N PHE A 256 6.62 -1.03 21.33
CA PHE A 256 7.29 -1.62 20.18
C PHE A 256 8.68 -2.15 20.54
N LEU A 257 9.04 -3.33 20.04
CA LEU A 257 10.36 -3.91 20.28
C LEU A 257 11.51 -3.08 19.68
N SER A 258 11.21 -2.24 18.71
CA SER A 258 12.19 -1.43 17.96
C SER A 258 11.82 0.06 17.90
N ASP A 259 11.23 0.62 18.96
CA ASP A 259 10.95 2.07 19.02
C ASP A 259 12.26 2.85 19.11
N GLN A 260 12.58 3.61 18.06
CA GLN A 260 13.78 4.46 17.99
C GLN A 260 13.57 5.85 18.59
N GLY A 261 12.38 6.14 19.15
CA GLY A 261 12.03 7.45 19.71
C GLY A 261 11.79 8.55 18.68
N LEU A 262 11.97 8.26 17.38
CA LEU A 262 11.70 9.20 16.29
C LEU A 262 10.23 9.16 15.85
N ARG A 263 9.75 10.28 15.28
CA ARG A 263 8.37 10.39 14.76
C ARG A 263 8.39 10.80 13.29
N ASP A 264 7.47 10.23 12.51
CA ASP A 264 7.28 10.62 11.10
C ASP A 264 6.47 11.93 10.98
N ALA A 265 6.29 12.42 9.73
CA ALA A 265 5.54 13.64 9.44
C ALA A 265 4.06 13.61 9.88
N PHE A 266 3.52 12.44 10.22
CA PHE A 266 2.16 12.25 10.75
C PHE A 266 2.14 12.07 12.28
N GLY A 267 3.30 12.13 12.94
CA GLY A 267 3.45 11.94 14.39
C GLY A 267 3.53 10.49 14.85
N HIS A 268 3.60 9.52 13.92
CA HIS A 268 3.73 8.11 14.27
C HIS A 268 5.18 7.75 14.62
N ALA A 269 5.36 6.77 15.52
CA ALA A 269 6.70 6.24 15.85
C ALA A 269 7.40 5.76 14.56
N GLN A 270 8.63 6.18 14.35
CA GLN A 270 9.47 5.62 13.29
C GLN A 270 9.96 4.25 13.77
N LEU A 271 9.45 3.20 13.14
CA LEU A 271 9.79 1.81 13.43
C LEU A 271 10.86 1.32 12.47
N GLY A 272 11.48 0.21 12.79
CA GLY A 272 12.48 -0.47 11.99
C GLY A 272 13.66 -0.95 12.84
N GLY A 273 14.29 -2.05 12.41
CA GLY A 273 15.38 -2.68 13.15
C GLY A 273 14.92 -3.69 14.20
N VAL A 274 13.70 -4.21 14.10
CA VAL A 274 13.22 -5.30 14.96
C VAL A 274 13.92 -6.63 14.62
N ALA A 275 14.28 -6.84 13.35
CA ALA A 275 14.98 -8.08 12.95
C ALA A 275 16.30 -8.31 13.70
N PRO A 276 17.23 -7.35 13.80
CA PRO A 276 18.43 -7.54 14.60
C PRO A 276 18.15 -7.74 16.10
N VAL A 277 17.11 -7.11 16.66
CA VAL A 277 16.71 -7.33 18.06
C VAL A 277 16.30 -8.78 18.27
N VAL A 278 15.40 -9.30 17.45
CA VAL A 278 14.91 -10.69 17.51
C VAL A 278 16.05 -11.68 17.22
N ALA A 279 16.90 -11.40 16.24
CA ALA A 279 18.04 -12.25 15.89
C ALA A 279 19.07 -12.33 17.03
N ASN A 280 19.34 -11.23 17.73
CA ASN A 280 20.21 -11.23 18.90
C ASN A 280 19.62 -12.04 20.05
N MET A 281 18.30 -12.00 20.27
CA MET A 281 17.65 -12.86 21.28
C MET A 281 17.88 -14.35 21.00
N VAL A 282 17.85 -14.77 19.73
CA VAL A 282 18.14 -16.16 19.33
C VAL A 282 19.58 -16.54 19.65
N ARG A 283 20.55 -15.66 19.37
CA ARG A 283 21.95 -15.91 19.67
C ARG A 283 22.18 -16.02 21.18
N GLU A 284 21.66 -15.08 21.95
CA GLU A 284 21.86 -15.02 23.39
C GLU A 284 21.18 -16.18 24.12
N GLY A 285 19.96 -16.55 23.70
CA GLY A 285 19.16 -17.57 24.35
C GLY A 285 19.47 -19.01 23.89
N LEU A 286 19.85 -19.20 22.61
CA LEU A 286 19.99 -20.52 22.01
C LEU A 286 21.39 -20.82 21.43
N GLY A 287 22.25 -19.79 21.30
CA GLY A 287 23.58 -19.96 20.71
C GLY A 287 23.59 -20.21 19.19
N TYR A 288 22.44 -20.08 18.50
CA TYR A 288 22.37 -20.34 17.08
C TYR A 288 22.94 -19.20 16.25
N LYS A 289 23.70 -19.55 15.21
CA LYS A 289 24.15 -18.60 14.20
C LYS A 289 22.95 -18.14 13.38
N PHE A 290 22.89 -16.83 13.14
CA PHE A 290 21.79 -16.21 12.42
C PHE A 290 22.28 -15.24 11.35
N HIS A 291 21.38 -14.91 10.42
CA HIS A 291 21.40 -13.74 9.58
C HIS A 291 20.01 -13.06 9.58
N TRP A 292 19.96 -11.83 9.16
CA TRP A 292 18.70 -11.09 9.06
C TRP A 292 18.71 -10.15 7.87
N ALA A 293 17.51 -9.74 7.43
CA ALA A 293 17.28 -8.74 6.40
C ALA A 293 16.08 -7.87 6.78
N VAL A 294 16.10 -6.62 6.36
CA VAL A 294 14.96 -5.71 6.42
C VAL A 294 14.46 -5.51 5.00
N ALA A 295 13.22 -5.90 4.73
CA ALA A 295 12.63 -5.75 3.40
C ALA A 295 12.36 -4.28 3.03
N ASP A 296 12.04 -3.44 4.01
CA ASP A 296 11.83 -2.00 3.92
C ASP A 296 11.15 -1.59 2.59
N TYR A 297 11.66 -0.61 1.87
CA TYR A 297 11.09 -0.12 0.62
C TYR A 297 11.16 -1.12 -0.54
N LEU A 298 12.05 -2.12 -0.49
CA LEU A 298 12.14 -3.15 -1.52
C LEU A 298 10.81 -3.90 -1.68
N GLN A 299 10.15 -4.25 -0.57
CA GLN A 299 8.89 -4.99 -0.58
C GLN A 299 7.74 -4.23 -1.26
N ARG A 300 7.69 -2.90 -1.15
CA ARG A 300 6.61 -2.09 -1.75
C ARG A 300 6.94 -1.57 -3.14
N ALA A 301 8.22 -1.63 -3.56
CA ALA A 301 8.68 -1.16 -4.85
C ALA A 301 8.83 -2.27 -5.90
N ALA A 302 8.72 -3.55 -5.51
CA ALA A 302 9.05 -4.72 -6.32
C ALA A 302 8.06 -4.96 -7.46
N ARG A 303 8.00 -4.07 -8.47
CA ARG A 303 7.09 -4.19 -9.61
C ARG A 303 7.41 -5.41 -10.50
N HIS A 304 8.66 -5.84 -10.51
CA HIS A 304 9.14 -7.00 -11.27
C HIS A 304 8.49 -8.32 -10.84
N ILE A 305 7.93 -8.41 -9.64
CA ILE A 305 7.24 -9.60 -9.11
C ILE A 305 5.79 -9.30 -8.72
N ALA A 306 5.21 -8.20 -9.17
CA ALA A 306 3.85 -7.84 -8.79
C ALA A 306 2.84 -8.95 -9.14
N SER A 307 1.83 -9.08 -8.29
CA SER A 307 0.70 -9.98 -8.53
C SER A 307 -0.19 -9.41 -9.64
N LYS A 308 -0.52 -10.25 -10.65
CA LYS A 308 -1.47 -9.86 -11.69
C LYS A 308 -2.83 -9.50 -11.12
N THR A 309 -3.32 -10.25 -10.12
CA THR A 309 -4.57 -9.95 -9.42
C THR A 309 -4.55 -8.53 -8.86
N ASP A 310 -3.47 -8.14 -8.21
CA ASP A 310 -3.31 -6.81 -7.59
C ASP A 310 -3.24 -5.69 -8.65
N VAL A 311 -2.50 -5.91 -9.74
CA VAL A 311 -2.43 -4.97 -10.87
C VAL A 311 -3.79 -4.74 -11.50
N ASP A 312 -4.55 -5.82 -11.75
CA ASP A 312 -5.88 -5.75 -12.35
C ASP A 312 -6.87 -5.03 -11.42
N GLN A 313 -6.81 -5.30 -10.12
CA GLN A 313 -7.64 -4.60 -9.12
C GLN A 313 -7.28 -3.12 -9.02
N ALA A 314 -6.00 -2.78 -8.97
CA ALA A 314 -5.55 -1.39 -8.93
C ALA A 314 -6.06 -0.58 -10.14
N TYR A 315 -5.92 -1.13 -11.34
CA TYR A 315 -6.41 -0.51 -12.57
C TYR A 315 -7.94 -0.36 -12.55
N ALA A 316 -8.66 -1.41 -12.19
CA ALA A 316 -10.13 -1.41 -12.16
C ALA A 316 -10.68 -0.38 -11.16
N LEU A 317 -10.06 -0.21 -10.00
CA LEU A 317 -10.48 0.79 -9.01
C LEU A 317 -10.19 2.21 -9.48
N GLY A 318 -9.06 2.44 -10.18
CA GLY A 318 -8.79 3.72 -10.84
C GLY A 318 -9.83 4.07 -11.90
N LYS A 319 -10.19 3.11 -12.75
CA LYS A 319 -11.27 3.23 -13.74
C LYS A 319 -12.61 3.54 -13.07
N ALA A 320 -12.98 2.74 -12.07
CA ALA A 320 -14.23 2.87 -11.35
C ALA A 320 -14.38 4.22 -10.65
N ALA A 321 -13.30 4.81 -10.15
CA ALA A 321 -13.34 6.13 -9.54
C ALA A 321 -13.86 7.20 -10.51
N VAL A 322 -13.42 7.17 -11.76
CA VAL A 322 -13.90 8.08 -12.80
C VAL A 322 -15.36 7.79 -13.14
N GLU A 323 -15.72 6.53 -13.30
CA GLU A 323 -17.11 6.12 -13.62
C GLU A 323 -18.10 6.52 -12.52
N LEU A 324 -17.70 6.41 -11.23
CA LEU A 324 -18.50 6.85 -10.09
C LEU A 324 -18.70 8.37 -10.09
N ALA A 325 -17.64 9.13 -10.33
CA ALA A 325 -17.73 10.59 -10.42
C ALA A 325 -18.67 11.01 -11.56
N LEU A 326 -18.57 10.37 -12.74
CA LEU A 326 -19.46 10.64 -13.88
C LEU A 326 -20.92 10.28 -13.64
N LYS A 327 -21.19 9.38 -12.69
CA LYS A 327 -22.54 9.05 -12.19
C LYS A 327 -23.03 10.01 -11.09
N GLY A 328 -22.27 11.05 -10.77
CA GLY A 328 -22.61 12.03 -9.74
C GLY A 328 -22.29 11.57 -8.30
N GLN A 329 -21.58 10.46 -8.12
CA GLN A 329 -21.16 10.01 -6.78
C GLN A 329 -20.10 10.95 -6.22
N ASN A 330 -20.15 11.17 -4.91
CA ASN A 330 -19.24 12.05 -4.19
C ASN A 330 -18.94 11.48 -2.80
N ALA A 331 -17.77 11.77 -2.26
CA ALA A 331 -17.32 11.28 -0.95
C ALA A 331 -17.38 9.74 -0.83
N VAL A 332 -16.94 9.04 -1.87
CA VAL A 332 -16.95 7.57 -1.93
C VAL A 332 -15.59 7.02 -2.33
N MET A 333 -15.40 5.73 -2.07
CA MET A 333 -14.23 4.94 -2.44
C MET A 333 -14.70 3.69 -3.22
N PRO A 334 -14.22 3.42 -4.45
CA PRO A 334 -14.39 2.13 -5.08
C PRO A 334 -13.65 1.05 -4.27
N THR A 335 -14.25 -0.13 -4.12
CA THR A 335 -13.74 -1.21 -3.27
C THR A 335 -13.62 -2.51 -4.05
N VAL A 336 -12.76 -3.42 -3.59
CA VAL A 336 -12.76 -4.82 -4.04
C VAL A 336 -13.77 -5.57 -3.19
N VAL A 337 -14.73 -6.24 -3.82
CA VAL A 337 -15.68 -7.13 -3.16
C VAL A 337 -15.40 -8.55 -3.61
N ARG A 338 -14.99 -9.41 -2.68
CA ARG A 338 -14.80 -10.84 -2.93
C ARG A 338 -16.16 -11.50 -3.14
N VAL A 339 -16.31 -12.20 -4.28
CA VAL A 339 -17.56 -12.89 -4.66
C VAL A 339 -17.46 -14.38 -4.37
N SER A 340 -16.29 -14.98 -4.62
CA SER A 340 -16.03 -16.39 -4.33
C SER A 340 -14.52 -16.64 -4.15
N ASP A 341 -14.17 -17.72 -3.43
CA ASP A 341 -12.79 -18.14 -3.19
C ASP A 341 -12.29 -19.19 -4.21
N LYS A 342 -13.17 -20.06 -4.66
CA LYS A 342 -12.84 -21.19 -5.55
C LYS A 342 -13.88 -21.34 -6.67
N PRO A 343 -13.59 -20.83 -7.89
CA PRO A 343 -12.44 -19.98 -8.25
C PRO A 343 -12.56 -18.60 -7.60
N TYR A 344 -11.44 -17.94 -7.34
CA TYR A 344 -11.44 -16.57 -6.85
C TYR A 344 -12.09 -15.63 -7.86
N LYS A 345 -13.16 -14.97 -7.44
CA LYS A 345 -13.85 -13.94 -8.21
C LYS A 345 -14.07 -12.71 -7.35
N TRP A 346 -13.91 -11.56 -7.96
CA TRP A 346 -14.15 -10.27 -7.34
C TRP A 346 -14.90 -9.33 -8.26
N LYS A 347 -15.49 -8.30 -7.70
CA LYS A 347 -16.13 -7.21 -8.43
C LYS A 347 -15.83 -5.89 -7.73
N VAL A 348 -16.07 -4.79 -8.45
CA VAL A 348 -16.00 -3.46 -7.85
C VAL A 348 -17.26 -3.19 -7.05
N GLY A 349 -17.09 -2.75 -5.82
CA GLY A 349 -18.11 -2.18 -4.95
C GLY A 349 -17.83 -0.71 -4.65
N VAL A 350 -18.59 -0.13 -3.73
CA VAL A 350 -18.48 1.27 -3.32
C VAL A 350 -18.66 1.39 -1.82
N ALA A 351 -17.82 2.19 -1.17
CA ALA A 351 -17.94 2.55 0.24
C ALA A 351 -18.05 4.07 0.42
N PRO A 352 -18.92 4.56 1.31
CA PRO A 352 -18.94 5.97 1.68
C PRO A 352 -17.70 6.32 2.52
N LEU A 353 -17.04 7.44 2.23
CA LEU A 353 -15.79 7.83 2.93
C LEU A 353 -15.97 8.05 4.43
N GLY A 354 -17.15 8.45 4.88
CA GLY A 354 -17.44 8.55 6.31
C GLY A 354 -17.33 7.24 7.10
N LYS A 355 -17.32 6.08 6.41
CA LYS A 355 -17.10 4.75 7.02
C LYS A 355 -15.68 4.22 6.82
N VAL A 356 -14.85 4.95 6.07
CA VAL A 356 -13.48 4.54 5.72
C VAL A 356 -12.45 5.42 6.44
N ALA A 357 -12.67 6.73 6.46
CA ALA A 357 -11.77 7.70 7.05
C ALA A 357 -11.57 7.44 8.55
N ASN A 358 -10.32 7.42 8.99
CA ASN A 358 -9.93 7.19 10.39
C ASN A 358 -10.37 5.84 10.99
N VAL A 359 -10.59 4.83 10.15
CA VAL A 359 -10.89 3.45 10.56
C VAL A 359 -9.86 2.50 9.98
N GLU A 360 -9.31 1.62 10.81
CA GLU A 360 -8.34 0.60 10.41
C GLU A 360 -8.98 -0.81 10.39
N LYS A 361 -8.66 -1.58 9.36
CA LYS A 361 -9.02 -2.99 9.24
C LYS A 361 -7.93 -3.85 9.86
N MET A 362 -8.14 -4.32 11.07
CA MET A 362 -7.24 -5.25 11.74
C MET A 362 -7.32 -6.66 11.15
N MET A 363 -6.25 -7.44 11.29
CA MET A 363 -6.26 -8.83 10.88
C MET A 363 -7.06 -9.68 11.88
N PRO A 364 -7.99 -10.52 11.41
CA PRO A 364 -8.83 -11.35 12.31
C PRO A 364 -7.96 -12.29 13.13
N ARG A 365 -8.28 -12.44 14.43
CA ARG A 365 -7.53 -13.33 15.33
C ARG A 365 -7.55 -14.80 14.86
N ASP A 366 -8.61 -15.25 14.21
CA ASP A 366 -8.77 -16.60 13.68
C ASP A 366 -7.94 -16.85 12.39
N PHE A 367 -7.21 -15.84 11.90
CA PHE A 367 -6.20 -15.98 10.86
C PHE A 367 -4.84 -16.42 11.42
N ILE A 368 -4.62 -16.22 12.71
CA ILE A 368 -3.40 -16.60 13.42
C ILE A 368 -3.62 -17.92 14.12
N THR A 369 -2.64 -18.82 14.07
CA THR A 369 -2.67 -20.12 14.78
C THR A 369 -2.81 -19.95 16.30
N LYS A 370 -3.22 -20.99 17.01
CA LYS A 370 -3.44 -20.93 18.47
C LYS A 370 -2.16 -20.61 19.24
N ASP A 371 -1.02 -21.13 18.76
CA ASP A 371 0.30 -20.86 19.33
C ASP A 371 0.82 -19.44 19.07
N GLY A 372 0.19 -18.70 18.15
CA GLY A 372 0.53 -17.33 17.83
C GLY A 372 1.67 -17.16 16.82
N PHE A 373 2.20 -18.24 16.24
CA PHE A 373 3.42 -18.22 15.42
C PHE A 373 3.22 -18.58 13.96
N GLY A 374 1.99 -18.75 13.50
CA GLY A 374 1.70 -19.16 12.12
C GLY A 374 0.36 -18.65 11.62
N ILE A 375 0.02 -19.02 10.38
CA ILE A 375 -1.27 -18.71 9.76
C ILE A 375 -2.16 -19.95 9.69
N THR A 376 -3.48 -19.73 9.86
CA THR A 376 -4.48 -20.79 9.68
C THR A 376 -4.79 -21.04 8.21
N GLU A 377 -5.46 -22.16 7.91
CA GLU A 377 -5.97 -22.45 6.56
C GLU A 377 -6.97 -21.37 6.09
N LYS A 378 -7.70 -20.74 7.01
CA LYS A 378 -8.60 -19.62 6.70
C LYS A 378 -7.82 -18.40 6.19
N CYS A 379 -6.72 -18.06 6.85
CA CYS A 379 -5.81 -17.01 6.40
C CYS A 379 -5.17 -17.35 5.05
N ARG A 380 -4.69 -18.58 4.89
CA ARG A 380 -4.12 -19.07 3.63
C ARG A 380 -5.13 -18.98 2.48
N ALA A 381 -6.37 -19.40 2.70
CA ALA A 381 -7.44 -19.30 1.69
C ALA A 381 -7.74 -17.85 1.29
N TYR A 382 -7.66 -16.90 2.25
CA TYR A 382 -7.80 -15.48 1.97
C TYR A 382 -6.63 -14.93 1.15
N LEU A 383 -5.38 -15.24 1.54
CA LEU A 383 -4.17 -14.66 0.96
C LEU A 383 -3.80 -15.25 -0.42
N ALA A 384 -3.94 -16.57 -0.57
CA ALA A 384 -3.44 -17.29 -1.75
C ALA A 384 -3.92 -16.74 -3.10
N PRO A 385 -5.19 -16.34 -3.29
CA PRO A 385 -5.62 -15.78 -4.57
C PRO A 385 -5.06 -14.37 -4.83
N LEU A 386 -4.68 -13.62 -3.81
CA LEU A 386 -4.18 -12.25 -3.94
C LEU A 386 -2.77 -12.18 -4.52
N ILE A 387 -1.99 -13.26 -4.39
CA ILE A 387 -0.62 -13.34 -4.94
C ILE A 387 -0.58 -13.96 -6.34
N LYS A 388 -1.72 -14.32 -6.93
CA LYS A 388 -1.77 -15.09 -8.19
C LYS A 388 -1.51 -14.27 -9.44
N GLY A 389 -0.88 -14.95 -10.37
CA GLY A 389 -0.62 -14.50 -11.74
C GLY A 389 0.61 -13.60 -11.84
N GLU A 390 1.21 -13.62 -13.02
CA GLU A 390 2.41 -12.89 -13.39
C GLU A 390 2.04 -11.70 -14.27
N ASP A 391 2.57 -10.54 -13.94
CA ASP A 391 2.44 -9.31 -14.72
C ASP A 391 3.81 -8.61 -14.74
N TYR A 392 4.75 -9.24 -15.46
CA TYR A 392 6.12 -8.73 -15.55
C TYR A 392 6.17 -7.46 -16.40
N PRO A 393 6.99 -6.45 -16.02
CA PRO A 393 7.32 -5.35 -16.93
C PRO A 393 8.12 -5.89 -18.13
N PRO A 394 8.11 -5.19 -19.28
CA PRO A 394 9.03 -5.51 -20.36
C PRO A 394 10.47 -5.41 -19.89
N TYR A 395 11.33 -6.32 -20.32
CA TYR A 395 12.78 -6.29 -20.04
C TYR A 395 13.56 -5.95 -21.29
N LYS A 396 14.64 -5.20 -21.12
CA LYS A 396 15.65 -4.92 -22.15
C LYS A 396 17.03 -4.92 -21.49
N ASP A 397 17.96 -5.62 -22.07
CA ASP A 397 19.34 -5.70 -21.60
C ASP A 397 19.46 -6.06 -20.10
N GLY A 398 18.59 -6.98 -19.63
CA GLY A 398 18.54 -7.46 -18.24
C GLY A 398 17.81 -6.57 -17.25
N LEU A 399 17.34 -5.37 -17.65
CA LEU A 399 16.63 -4.44 -16.76
C LEU A 399 15.16 -4.23 -17.18
N PRO A 400 14.25 -4.09 -16.20
CA PRO A 400 12.86 -3.80 -16.51
C PRO A 400 12.72 -2.40 -17.10
N GLN A 401 11.89 -2.25 -18.12
CA GLN A 401 11.62 -0.98 -18.76
C GLN A 401 10.47 -0.26 -18.10
N TYR A 402 10.74 0.88 -17.52
CA TYR A 402 9.74 1.73 -16.86
C TYR A 402 9.57 3.04 -17.62
N VAL A 403 8.34 3.52 -17.69
CA VAL A 403 8.06 4.79 -18.34
C VAL A 403 8.43 5.96 -17.41
N ARG A 404 9.04 6.99 -18.00
CA ARG A 404 9.12 8.33 -17.40
C ARG A 404 8.23 9.25 -18.21
N LEU A 405 7.20 9.79 -17.56
CA LEU A 405 6.30 10.76 -18.17
C LEU A 405 7.01 12.10 -18.37
N LYS A 406 6.53 12.89 -19.33
CA LYS A 406 7.06 14.23 -19.60
C LYS A 406 6.87 15.20 -18.45
N ASN A 407 5.81 14.99 -17.65
CA ASN A 407 5.45 15.82 -16.49
C ASN A 407 5.43 17.31 -16.83
N VAL A 408 4.80 17.67 -17.96
CA VAL A 408 4.74 19.04 -18.45
C VAL A 408 3.88 19.89 -17.51
N ALA A 409 4.48 20.94 -16.98
CA ALA A 409 3.81 21.83 -16.05
C ALA A 409 2.67 22.61 -16.74
N VAL A 410 1.59 22.83 -15.99
CA VAL A 410 0.50 23.73 -16.36
C VAL A 410 0.89 25.15 -15.92
N PRO A 411 0.73 26.18 -16.77
CA PRO A 411 1.00 27.55 -16.35
C PRO A 411 0.17 27.95 -15.12
N LYS A 412 0.82 28.53 -14.12
CA LYS A 412 0.16 29.07 -12.93
C LYS A 412 -0.70 30.28 -13.31
N LYS A 413 -1.78 30.47 -12.59
CA LYS A 413 -2.77 31.55 -12.77
C LYS A 413 -2.92 32.42 -11.53
N LEU A 414 -2.40 31.96 -10.41
CA LEU A 414 -2.53 32.58 -9.11
C LEU A 414 -1.16 33.00 -8.57
N VAL A 415 -1.16 33.90 -7.62
CA VAL A 415 0.05 34.28 -6.89
C VAL A 415 0.64 33.10 -6.13
N GLU A 416 1.94 33.14 -5.87
CA GLU A 416 2.65 32.09 -5.14
C GLU A 416 2.07 31.92 -3.73
N PHE A 417 1.93 30.68 -3.32
CA PHE A 417 1.45 30.30 -2.00
C PHE A 417 2.58 29.59 -1.24
N LYS A 418 2.92 30.10 -0.08
CA LYS A 418 3.89 29.45 0.83
C LYS A 418 3.14 28.40 1.66
N LEU A 419 3.62 27.18 1.62
CA LEU A 419 3.10 26.02 2.36
C LEU A 419 3.44 26.10 3.85
#